data_5072f2ab0277f89e42af47967edcea3e
#
_entry.id   5072f2ab0277f89e42af47967edcea3e
#
_cell.length_a   1.000
_cell.length_b   1.000
_cell.length_c   1.000
_cell.angle_alpha   90.00
_cell.angle_beta   90.00
_cell.angle_gamma   90.00
#
_symmetry.space_group_name_H-M   'P 1'
#
loop_
_entity.id
_entity.type
_entity.pdbx_description
1 polymer ?
#
loop_
_entity_poly.entity_id
_entity_poly.type
_entity_poly.pdbx_seq_one_letter_code
_entity_poly.pdbx_strand_id
1 'polypeptide(L)'
;RGDKDRLYNAFSTSLLIHIVLAVIVLIVSETVGVWFVNNKMTIPAERLYAANWVFQASIISFMFGLFSVPYNASIVSHEKMSAFAYIGILDITLKLFVVLFIAHAHWRFDKLIIYSVLLVAVSIMIQCIYLVYCRRHFDECRLRIGFNKEFWKEISAFSLWNFIGCTAGILRDQGINVLLNIFVGPVLNAARGIAGSVNSAVSGFASNFMTALGPQITKSYASGDMKYSHFLVERGARFSFYILLFFAIPILLETEFVLTVWLKQYPDHSLNFARLVLILSLIDSLSNTLIILQNATGKIRNYQLVVGSILLLNFPLSYVVLKIGLAPESTYIVAISVAICCMIARLMFVRKSAMFPMEEFLRKVVLNVIAVTICAIILPFALHKVLPYGWERFLVVGLTSVIATTIAVLFVGC
;
A
#
# COMPACT_ATOMS: atom_id res chain seq x y z
N ARG A 1 -15.64 27.10 -3.76
CA ARG A 1 -15.50 27.13 -5.25
C ARG A 1 -14.09 27.58 -5.55
N GLY A 2 -13.21 26.60 -5.85
CA GLY A 2 -11.79 26.84 -5.97
C GLY A 2 -11.45 27.74 -7.14
N ASP A 3 -10.43 28.53 -6.91
CA ASP A 3 -9.71 29.30 -7.91
C ASP A 3 -9.27 28.34 -9.02
N LYS A 4 -9.93 28.41 -10.18
CA LYS A 4 -9.62 27.54 -11.33
C LYS A 4 -8.15 27.63 -11.72
N ASP A 5 -7.54 28.81 -11.60
CA ASP A 5 -6.14 29.03 -11.90
C ASP A 5 -5.22 28.29 -10.92
N ARG A 6 -5.62 28.15 -9.64
CA ARG A 6 -4.90 27.31 -8.67
C ARG A 6 -4.93 25.84 -9.02
N LEU A 7 -6.09 25.31 -9.47
CA LEU A 7 -6.22 23.93 -9.91
C LEU A 7 -5.37 23.65 -11.16
N TYR A 8 -5.38 24.56 -12.15
CA TYR A 8 -4.51 24.47 -13.32
C TYR A 8 -3.02 24.46 -12.92
N ASN A 9 -2.63 25.36 -12.02
CA ASN A 9 -1.25 25.42 -11.55
C ASN A 9 -0.86 24.17 -10.76
N ALA A 10 -1.76 23.64 -9.93
CA ALA A 10 -1.52 22.40 -9.18
C ALA A 10 -1.29 21.22 -10.10
N PHE A 11 -2.17 21.00 -11.08
CA PHE A 11 -2.05 19.92 -12.04
C PHE A 11 -0.78 20.06 -12.90
N SER A 12 -0.54 21.26 -13.47
CA SER A 12 0.62 21.50 -14.33
C SER A 12 1.94 21.34 -13.57
N THR A 13 2.01 21.84 -12.32
CA THR A 13 3.18 21.67 -11.46
C THR A 13 3.41 20.22 -11.10
N SER A 14 2.34 19.49 -10.73
CA SER A 14 2.43 18.06 -10.44
C SER A 14 2.93 17.28 -11.65
N LEU A 15 2.39 17.53 -12.82
CA LEU A 15 2.81 16.86 -14.05
C LEU A 15 4.28 17.16 -14.39
N LEU A 16 4.72 18.42 -14.22
CA LEU A 16 6.12 18.81 -14.45
C LEU A 16 7.08 18.08 -13.48
N ILE A 17 6.71 17.99 -12.20
CA ILE A 17 7.48 17.22 -11.20
C ILE A 17 7.63 15.76 -11.63
N HIS A 18 6.55 15.13 -12.09
CA HIS A 18 6.59 13.74 -12.52
C HIS A 18 7.40 13.54 -13.82
N ILE A 19 7.39 14.52 -14.72
CA ILE A 19 8.26 14.52 -15.92
C ILE A 19 9.73 14.59 -15.49
N VAL A 20 10.09 15.51 -14.58
CA VAL A 20 11.46 15.62 -14.07
C VAL A 20 11.90 14.33 -13.36
N LEU A 21 11.04 13.77 -12.52
CA LEU A 21 11.29 12.46 -11.88
C LEU A 21 11.49 11.33 -12.90
N ALA A 22 10.67 11.28 -13.94
CA ALA A 22 10.80 10.29 -14.99
C ALA A 22 12.16 10.40 -15.71
N VAL A 23 12.61 11.63 -16.01
CA VAL A 23 13.93 11.88 -16.62
C VAL A 23 15.06 11.46 -15.67
N ILE A 24 14.98 11.79 -14.38
CA ILE A 24 15.98 11.36 -13.38
C ILE A 24 16.05 9.84 -13.31
N VAL A 25 14.89 9.18 -13.21
CA VAL A 25 14.83 7.72 -13.16
C VAL A 25 15.37 7.10 -14.44
N LEU A 26 15.06 7.66 -15.60
CA LEU A 26 15.62 7.22 -16.89
C LEU A 26 17.15 7.28 -16.87
N ILE A 27 17.73 8.42 -16.50
CA ILE A 27 19.19 8.61 -16.45
C ILE A 27 19.84 7.60 -15.48
N VAL A 28 19.29 7.43 -14.27
CA VAL A 28 19.82 6.51 -13.27
C VAL A 28 19.68 5.06 -13.75
N SER A 29 18.57 4.71 -14.36
CA SER A 29 18.33 3.35 -14.86
C SER A 29 19.25 3.02 -16.03
N GLU A 30 19.45 3.95 -16.98
CA GLU A 30 20.32 3.75 -18.14
C GLU A 30 21.82 3.76 -17.77
N THR A 31 22.19 4.40 -16.69
CA THR A 31 23.59 4.42 -16.22
C THR A 31 23.85 3.30 -15.22
N VAL A 32 23.36 3.46 -14.00
CA VAL A 32 23.61 2.54 -12.89
C VAL A 32 22.85 1.23 -13.09
N GLY A 33 21.62 1.29 -13.56
CA GLY A 33 20.75 0.12 -13.71
C GLY A 33 21.27 -0.83 -14.79
N VAL A 34 21.61 -0.33 -15.98
CA VAL A 34 22.18 -1.14 -17.06
C VAL A 34 23.53 -1.75 -16.63
N TRP A 35 24.38 -0.94 -15.98
CA TRP A 35 25.63 -1.46 -15.43
C TRP A 35 25.39 -2.58 -14.42
N PHE A 36 24.43 -2.43 -13.53
CA PHE A 36 24.11 -3.42 -12.51
C PHE A 36 23.60 -4.73 -13.10
N VAL A 37 22.66 -4.66 -14.06
CA VAL A 37 22.12 -5.84 -14.75
C VAL A 37 23.20 -6.61 -15.47
N ASN A 38 24.13 -5.92 -16.16
CA ASN A 38 25.13 -6.57 -16.99
C ASN A 38 26.37 -7.02 -16.21
N ASN A 39 26.70 -6.43 -15.03
CA ASN A 39 27.97 -6.70 -14.33
C ASN A 39 27.80 -7.27 -12.92
N LYS A 40 26.63 -7.13 -12.30
CA LYS A 40 26.43 -7.53 -10.89
C LYS A 40 25.38 -8.63 -10.72
N MET A 41 24.41 -8.72 -11.61
CA MET A 41 23.39 -9.76 -11.55
C MET A 41 23.94 -11.09 -12.08
N THR A 42 23.62 -12.16 -11.38
CA THR A 42 23.95 -13.53 -11.82
C THR A 42 22.88 -14.01 -12.81
N ILE A 43 23.05 -13.66 -14.09
CA ILE A 43 22.14 -14.04 -15.18
C ILE A 43 22.90 -14.97 -16.13
N PRO A 44 22.32 -16.13 -16.53
CA PRO A 44 22.91 -16.97 -17.57
C PRO A 44 23.17 -16.17 -18.86
N ALA A 45 24.34 -16.36 -19.49
CA ALA A 45 24.75 -15.59 -20.67
C ALA A 45 23.71 -15.64 -21.82
N GLU A 46 23.06 -16.79 -22.01
CA GLU A 46 22.01 -17.00 -23.01
C GLU A 46 20.73 -16.17 -22.73
N ARG A 47 20.51 -15.77 -21.48
CA ARG A 47 19.34 -14.99 -21.04
C ARG A 47 19.61 -13.51 -20.86
N LEU A 48 20.87 -13.07 -20.96
CA LEU A 48 21.25 -11.68 -20.73
C LEU A 48 20.57 -10.73 -21.74
N TYR A 49 20.42 -11.16 -23.00
CA TYR A 49 19.69 -10.38 -24.01
C TYR A 49 18.22 -10.16 -23.61
N ALA A 50 17.53 -11.22 -23.20
CA ALA A 50 16.14 -11.13 -22.76
C ALA A 50 16.01 -10.29 -21.48
N ALA A 51 16.96 -10.42 -20.52
CA ALA A 51 16.98 -9.63 -19.32
C ALA A 51 17.10 -8.12 -19.59
N ASN A 52 17.97 -7.72 -20.51
CA ASN A 52 18.08 -6.32 -20.93
C ASN A 52 16.78 -5.79 -21.57
N TRP A 53 16.12 -6.59 -22.42
CA TRP A 53 14.81 -6.21 -22.98
C TRP A 53 13.75 -6.01 -21.91
N VAL A 54 13.67 -6.93 -20.94
CA VAL A 54 12.74 -6.81 -19.79
C VAL A 54 13.06 -5.58 -18.97
N PHE A 55 14.34 -5.31 -18.73
CA PHE A 55 14.78 -4.14 -17.99
C PHE A 55 14.35 -2.83 -18.67
N GLN A 56 14.61 -2.70 -19.98
CA GLN A 56 14.19 -1.54 -20.76
C GLN A 56 12.66 -1.37 -20.79
N ALA A 57 11.94 -2.46 -21.01
CA ALA A 57 10.47 -2.46 -20.97
C ALA A 57 9.94 -2.03 -19.58
N SER A 58 10.60 -2.45 -18.50
CA SER A 58 10.23 -2.06 -17.14
C SER A 58 10.45 -0.57 -16.89
N ILE A 59 11.55 0.02 -17.39
CA ILE A 59 11.81 1.47 -17.32
C ILE A 59 10.69 2.23 -18.03
N ILE A 60 10.37 1.85 -19.26
CA ILE A 60 9.33 2.49 -20.07
C ILE A 60 7.97 2.40 -19.36
N SER A 61 7.58 1.21 -18.90
CA SER A 61 6.33 1.01 -18.17
C SER A 61 6.25 1.86 -16.90
N PHE A 62 7.36 1.96 -16.15
CA PHE A 62 7.44 2.79 -14.95
C PHE A 62 7.29 4.28 -15.27
N MET A 63 7.90 4.77 -16.34
CA MET A 63 7.74 6.16 -16.79
C MET A 63 6.28 6.49 -17.12
N PHE A 64 5.58 5.61 -17.87
CA PHE A 64 4.16 5.78 -18.13
C PHE A 64 3.32 5.73 -16.86
N GLY A 65 3.69 4.88 -15.89
CA GLY A 65 3.12 4.85 -14.56
C GLY A 65 3.26 6.20 -13.84
N LEU A 66 4.44 6.83 -13.87
CA LEU A 66 4.66 8.15 -13.29
C LEU A 66 3.79 9.24 -13.95
N PHE A 67 3.64 9.21 -15.27
CA PHE A 67 2.79 10.15 -15.98
C PHE A 67 1.30 9.97 -15.67
N SER A 68 0.85 8.78 -15.27
CA SER A 68 -0.54 8.54 -14.88
C SER A 68 -0.91 9.12 -13.51
N VAL A 69 0.07 9.34 -12.62
CA VAL A 69 -0.18 9.78 -11.24
C VAL A 69 -0.98 11.08 -11.14
N PRO A 70 -0.64 12.18 -11.83
CA PRO A 70 -1.42 13.43 -11.77
C PRO A 70 -2.85 13.28 -12.29
N TYR A 71 -3.06 12.49 -13.34
CA TYR A 71 -4.40 12.23 -13.89
C TYR A 71 -5.25 11.39 -12.93
N ASN A 72 -4.66 10.36 -12.34
CA ASN A 72 -5.31 9.54 -11.32
C ASN A 72 -5.68 10.39 -10.09
N ALA A 73 -4.77 11.24 -9.61
CA ALA A 73 -5.03 12.16 -8.52
C ALA A 73 -6.20 13.12 -8.84
N SER A 74 -6.33 13.59 -10.09
CA SER A 74 -7.47 14.43 -10.52
C SER A 74 -8.79 13.65 -10.46
N ILE A 75 -8.84 12.39 -10.92
CA ILE A 75 -10.04 11.54 -10.83
C ILE A 75 -10.46 11.35 -9.38
N VAL A 76 -9.50 11.04 -8.50
CA VAL A 76 -9.74 10.82 -7.06
C VAL A 76 -10.19 12.11 -6.37
N SER A 77 -9.57 13.27 -6.67
CA SER A 77 -9.91 14.56 -6.07
C SER A 77 -11.31 15.05 -6.47
N HIS A 78 -11.78 14.68 -7.66
CA HIS A 78 -13.15 14.92 -8.12
C HIS A 78 -14.15 13.84 -7.67
N GLU A 79 -13.73 12.92 -6.80
CA GLU A 79 -14.57 11.84 -6.24
C GLU A 79 -15.19 10.92 -7.32
N LYS A 80 -14.57 10.83 -8.53
CA LYS A 80 -15.04 9.98 -9.63
C LYS A 80 -14.57 8.53 -9.48
N MET A 81 -14.95 7.90 -8.34
CA MET A 81 -14.47 6.56 -7.97
C MET A 81 -14.88 5.46 -8.96
N SER A 82 -16.03 5.63 -9.66
CA SER A 82 -16.44 4.68 -10.71
C SER A 82 -15.43 4.64 -11.87
N ALA A 83 -14.97 5.81 -12.34
CA ALA A 83 -13.96 5.87 -13.39
C ALA A 83 -12.62 5.26 -12.92
N PHE A 84 -12.21 5.57 -11.69
CA PHE A 84 -11.03 4.95 -11.06
C PHE A 84 -11.13 3.42 -11.06
N ALA A 85 -12.28 2.88 -10.62
CA ALA A 85 -12.51 1.44 -10.56
C ALA A 85 -12.53 0.80 -11.96
N TYR A 86 -13.22 1.36 -12.94
CA TYR A 86 -13.30 0.80 -14.29
C TYR A 86 -11.95 0.79 -15.00
N ILE A 87 -11.14 1.84 -14.87
CA ILE A 87 -9.79 1.87 -15.44
C ILE A 87 -8.90 0.84 -14.75
N GLY A 88 -9.00 0.70 -13.42
CA GLY A 88 -8.27 -0.31 -12.66
C GLY A 88 -8.65 -1.75 -13.06
N ILE A 89 -9.95 -2.05 -13.23
CA ILE A 89 -10.43 -3.35 -13.70
C ILE A 89 -9.89 -3.62 -15.12
N LEU A 90 -9.93 -2.64 -16.00
CA LEU A 90 -9.42 -2.77 -17.35
C LEU A 90 -7.91 -3.08 -17.35
N ASP A 91 -7.11 -2.39 -16.55
CA ASP A 91 -5.67 -2.63 -16.42
C ASP A 91 -5.38 -4.08 -16.00
N ILE A 92 -6.05 -4.56 -14.94
CA ILE A 92 -5.88 -5.93 -14.45
C ILE A 92 -6.32 -6.95 -15.49
N THR A 93 -7.46 -6.71 -16.14
CA THR A 93 -8.00 -7.61 -17.18
C THR A 93 -7.05 -7.72 -18.37
N LEU A 94 -6.51 -6.59 -18.84
CA LEU A 94 -5.54 -6.59 -19.94
C LEU A 94 -4.25 -7.33 -19.57
N LYS A 95 -3.73 -7.15 -18.35
CA LYS A 95 -2.56 -7.90 -17.86
C LYS A 95 -2.84 -9.40 -17.77
N LEU A 96 -4.03 -9.79 -17.35
CA LEU A 96 -4.46 -11.19 -17.35
C LEU A 96 -4.52 -11.76 -18.77
N PHE A 97 -5.09 -11.01 -19.71
CA PHE A 97 -5.10 -11.41 -21.13
C PHE A 97 -3.70 -11.60 -21.69
N VAL A 98 -2.76 -10.72 -21.36
CA VAL A 98 -1.36 -10.86 -21.77
C VAL A 98 -0.77 -12.19 -21.26
N VAL A 99 -0.99 -12.54 -19.99
CA VAL A 99 -0.50 -13.80 -19.42
C VAL A 99 -1.12 -15.01 -20.11
N LEU A 100 -2.45 -15.03 -20.27
CA LEU A 100 -3.18 -16.12 -20.93
C LEU A 100 -2.77 -16.26 -22.40
N PHE A 101 -2.60 -15.14 -23.09
CA PHE A 101 -2.14 -15.13 -24.49
C PHE A 101 -0.76 -15.78 -24.64
N ILE A 102 0.20 -15.45 -23.78
CA ILE A 102 1.54 -16.02 -23.81
C ILE A 102 1.55 -17.51 -23.41
N ALA A 103 0.66 -17.90 -22.50
CA ALA A 103 0.53 -19.30 -22.09
C ALA A 103 0.13 -20.21 -23.26
N HIS A 104 -0.78 -19.75 -24.13
CA HIS A 104 -1.33 -20.52 -25.24
C HIS A 104 -0.63 -20.30 -26.59
N ALA A 105 0.11 -19.21 -26.74
CA ALA A 105 0.76 -18.88 -28.01
C ALA A 105 2.07 -19.65 -28.19
N HIS A 106 2.20 -20.29 -29.36
CA HIS A 106 3.43 -20.98 -29.79
C HIS A 106 4.24 -20.04 -30.67
N TRP A 107 5.14 -19.28 -30.04
CA TRP A 107 5.98 -18.30 -30.75
C TRP A 107 7.41 -18.78 -30.89
N ARG A 108 8.08 -18.36 -31.98
CA ARG A 108 9.52 -18.59 -32.20
C ARG A 108 10.39 -17.65 -31.37
N PHE A 109 9.81 -16.55 -30.85
CA PHE A 109 10.48 -15.55 -30.03
C PHE A 109 10.45 -15.90 -28.54
N ASP A 110 11.38 -15.36 -27.79
CA ASP A 110 11.45 -15.54 -26.32
C ASP A 110 10.17 -14.99 -25.67
N LYS A 111 9.47 -15.86 -24.95
CA LYS A 111 8.21 -15.52 -24.27
C LYS A 111 8.36 -14.36 -23.28
N LEU A 112 9.56 -14.21 -22.67
CA LEU A 112 9.84 -13.17 -21.69
C LEU A 112 9.93 -11.78 -22.37
N ILE A 113 10.51 -11.70 -23.54
CA ILE A 113 10.57 -10.47 -24.34
C ILE A 113 9.17 -10.06 -24.77
N ILE A 114 8.38 -11.00 -25.32
CA ILE A 114 7.00 -10.71 -25.74
C ILE A 114 6.17 -10.23 -24.56
N TYR A 115 6.30 -10.88 -23.40
CA TYR A 115 5.62 -10.47 -22.16
C TYR A 115 5.92 -9.04 -21.79
N SER A 116 7.19 -8.67 -21.76
CA SER A 116 7.61 -7.33 -21.37
C SER A 116 7.10 -6.25 -22.34
N VAL A 117 7.16 -6.52 -23.66
CA VAL A 117 6.66 -5.60 -24.69
C VAL A 117 5.14 -5.43 -24.60
N LEU A 118 4.39 -6.50 -24.39
CA LEU A 118 2.94 -6.43 -24.21
C LEU A 118 2.55 -5.65 -22.93
N LEU A 119 3.30 -5.79 -21.84
CA LEU A 119 3.08 -4.97 -20.63
C LEU A 119 3.33 -3.47 -20.88
N VAL A 120 4.33 -3.12 -21.67
CA VAL A 120 4.54 -1.74 -22.11
C VAL A 120 3.33 -1.24 -22.91
N ALA A 121 2.85 -2.02 -23.85
CA ALA A 121 1.67 -1.67 -24.65
C ALA A 121 0.43 -1.43 -23.76
N VAL A 122 0.20 -2.29 -22.76
CA VAL A 122 -0.87 -2.10 -21.77
C VAL A 122 -0.66 -0.79 -20.99
N SER A 123 0.55 -0.53 -20.52
CA SER A 123 0.87 0.70 -19.75
C SER A 123 0.60 1.96 -20.59
N ILE A 124 0.99 1.96 -21.87
CA ILE A 124 0.72 3.07 -22.80
C ILE A 124 -0.79 3.24 -23.01
N MET A 125 -1.53 2.14 -23.22
CA MET A 125 -2.97 2.17 -23.45
C MET A 125 -3.70 2.73 -22.23
N ILE A 126 -3.39 2.27 -21.05
CA ILE A 126 -3.98 2.78 -19.79
C ILE A 126 -3.66 4.27 -19.61
N GLN A 127 -2.43 4.69 -19.88
CA GLN A 127 -2.05 6.10 -19.84
C GLN A 127 -2.86 6.95 -20.83
N CYS A 128 -3.05 6.48 -22.04
CA CYS A 128 -3.90 7.17 -23.03
C CYS A 128 -5.35 7.30 -22.55
N ILE A 129 -5.89 6.25 -21.90
CA ILE A 129 -7.25 6.29 -21.33
C ILE A 129 -7.33 7.35 -20.22
N TYR A 130 -6.38 7.38 -19.28
CA TYR A 130 -6.33 8.43 -18.24
C TYR A 130 -6.28 9.83 -18.85
N LEU A 131 -5.42 10.04 -19.84
CA LEU A 131 -5.25 11.34 -20.52
C LEU A 131 -6.53 11.77 -21.23
N VAL A 132 -7.16 10.88 -22.01
CA VAL A 132 -8.40 11.18 -22.75
C VAL A 132 -9.55 11.41 -21.80
N TYR A 133 -9.70 10.58 -20.77
CA TYR A 133 -10.76 10.74 -19.77
C TYR A 133 -10.65 12.07 -19.03
N CYS A 134 -9.47 12.36 -18.48
CA CYS A 134 -9.26 13.60 -17.72
C CYS A 134 -9.40 14.85 -18.56
N ARG A 135 -8.87 14.87 -19.79
CA ARG A 135 -9.00 16.02 -20.70
C ARG A 135 -10.45 16.30 -21.13
N ARG A 136 -11.30 15.26 -21.15
CA ARG A 136 -12.73 15.42 -21.50
C ARG A 136 -13.59 15.88 -20.35
N HIS A 137 -13.22 15.52 -19.10
CA HIS A 137 -14.08 15.76 -17.94
C HIS A 137 -13.57 16.85 -17.00
N PHE A 138 -12.26 17.19 -17.06
CA PHE A 138 -11.63 18.14 -16.14
C PHE A 138 -10.89 19.21 -16.94
N ASP A 139 -11.32 20.45 -16.81
CA ASP A 139 -10.70 21.60 -17.52
C ASP A 139 -9.22 21.78 -17.15
N GLU A 140 -8.88 21.59 -15.86
CA GLU A 140 -7.54 21.75 -15.32
C GLU A 140 -6.51 20.76 -15.87
N CYS A 141 -6.93 19.64 -16.45
CA CYS A 141 -6.04 18.65 -17.05
C CYS A 141 -5.48 19.06 -18.43
N ARG A 142 -5.75 20.29 -18.85
CA ARG A 142 -5.13 20.90 -20.04
C ARG A 142 -3.83 21.60 -19.63
N LEU A 143 -2.71 21.19 -20.24
CA LEU A 143 -1.40 21.78 -19.97
C LEU A 143 -1.42 23.28 -20.24
N ARG A 144 -1.30 24.09 -19.21
CA ARG A 144 -0.94 25.50 -19.29
C ARG A 144 0.45 25.65 -18.69
N ILE A 145 1.42 26.06 -19.50
CA ILE A 145 2.78 26.34 -19.03
C ILE A 145 2.75 27.71 -18.33
N GLY A 146 2.35 27.71 -17.07
CA GLY A 146 2.44 28.87 -16.19
C GLY A 146 3.32 28.49 -15.00
N PHE A 147 4.52 29.07 -14.91
CA PHE A 147 5.40 28.85 -13.77
C PHE A 147 5.09 29.87 -12.68
N ASN A 148 4.39 29.45 -11.62
CA ASN A 148 4.21 30.27 -10.42
C ASN A 148 5.23 29.81 -9.36
N LYS A 149 6.26 30.64 -9.11
CA LYS A 149 7.38 30.35 -8.23
C LYS A 149 6.95 30.10 -6.77
N GLU A 150 5.94 30.79 -6.26
CA GLU A 150 5.47 30.63 -4.89
C GLU A 150 4.75 29.30 -4.73
N PHE A 151 3.88 28.96 -5.67
CA PHE A 151 3.13 27.71 -5.69
C PHE A 151 4.07 26.50 -5.88
N TRP A 152 5.09 26.63 -6.74
CA TRP A 152 6.15 25.63 -6.88
C TRP A 152 6.88 25.38 -5.56
N LYS A 153 7.24 26.43 -4.82
CA LYS A 153 7.94 26.32 -3.53
C LYS A 153 7.07 25.62 -2.48
N GLU A 154 5.78 25.94 -2.43
CA GLU A 154 4.83 25.33 -1.49
C GLU A 154 4.64 23.82 -1.78
N ILE A 155 4.36 23.45 -3.03
CA ILE A 155 4.19 22.04 -3.43
C ILE A 155 5.48 21.26 -3.26
N SER A 156 6.62 21.81 -3.67
CA SER A 156 7.90 21.11 -3.55
C SER A 156 8.28 20.88 -2.09
N ALA A 157 8.03 21.85 -1.22
CA ALA A 157 8.27 21.67 0.22
C ALA A 157 7.38 20.60 0.82
N PHE A 158 6.08 20.59 0.50
CA PHE A 158 5.15 19.56 0.93
C PHE A 158 5.56 18.17 0.41
N SER A 159 5.89 18.09 -0.88
CA SER A 159 6.31 16.84 -1.52
C SER A 159 7.60 16.28 -0.92
N LEU A 160 8.57 17.17 -0.62
CA LEU A 160 9.84 16.77 0.00
C LEU A 160 9.63 16.15 1.39
N TRP A 161 8.79 16.76 2.23
CA TRP A 161 8.50 16.21 3.54
C TRP A 161 7.73 14.89 3.46
N ASN A 162 6.78 14.76 2.54
CA ASN A 162 6.12 13.47 2.29
C ASN A 162 7.11 12.41 1.78
N PHE A 163 8.02 12.79 0.87
CA PHE A 163 9.06 11.90 0.38
C PHE A 163 9.93 11.35 1.52
N ILE A 164 10.35 12.18 2.47
CA ILE A 164 11.11 11.73 3.65
C ILE A 164 10.31 10.70 4.45
N GLY A 165 9.02 10.96 4.71
CA GLY A 165 8.16 10.02 5.43
C GLY A 165 7.94 8.69 4.70
N CYS A 166 7.68 8.74 3.39
CA CYS A 166 7.54 7.53 2.56
C CYS A 166 8.85 6.73 2.49
N THR A 167 9.99 7.43 2.34
CA THR A 167 11.31 6.81 2.32
C THR A 167 11.60 6.09 3.64
N ALA A 168 11.27 6.69 4.78
CA ALA A 168 11.40 6.04 6.09
C ALA A 168 10.58 4.74 6.17
N GLY A 169 9.36 4.72 5.59
CA GLY A 169 8.53 3.53 5.48
C GLY A 169 9.17 2.44 4.61
N ILE A 170 9.65 2.82 3.43
CA ILE A 170 10.33 1.88 2.51
C ILE A 170 11.60 1.32 3.15
N LEU A 171 12.42 2.16 3.78
CA LEU A 171 13.64 1.73 4.46
C LEU A 171 13.33 0.80 5.65
N ARG A 172 12.24 1.05 6.39
CA ARG A 172 11.75 0.14 7.43
C ARG A 172 11.59 -1.27 6.84
N ASP A 173 10.88 -1.42 5.73
CA ASP A 173 10.53 -2.72 5.18
C ASP A 173 11.70 -3.38 4.44
N GLN A 174 12.41 -2.65 3.58
CA GLN A 174 13.55 -3.17 2.83
C GLN A 174 14.80 -3.40 3.73
N GLY A 175 14.99 -2.55 4.75
CA GLY A 175 16.06 -2.74 5.73
C GLY A 175 15.95 -4.08 6.45
N ILE A 176 14.74 -4.50 6.81
CA ILE A 176 14.51 -5.81 7.43
C ILE A 176 14.82 -6.96 6.46
N ASN A 177 14.52 -6.83 5.16
CA ASN A 177 14.90 -7.84 4.17
C ASN A 177 16.41 -8.06 4.13
N VAL A 178 17.19 -6.98 4.20
CA VAL A 178 18.67 -7.05 4.26
C VAL A 178 19.13 -7.71 5.55
N LEU A 179 18.57 -7.34 6.71
CA LEU A 179 18.94 -7.96 7.99
C LEU A 179 18.65 -9.46 8.00
N LEU A 180 17.47 -9.89 7.58
CA LEU A 180 17.08 -11.29 7.54
C LEU A 180 18.01 -12.08 6.58
N ASN A 181 18.42 -11.48 5.47
CA ASN A 181 19.36 -12.09 4.55
C ASN A 181 20.75 -12.31 5.20
N ILE A 182 21.25 -11.27 5.91
CA ILE A 182 22.59 -11.31 6.56
C ILE A 182 22.62 -12.32 7.71
N PHE A 183 21.59 -12.34 8.57
CA PHE A 183 21.60 -13.16 9.79
C PHE A 183 21.16 -14.60 9.59
N VAL A 184 20.25 -14.85 8.63
CA VAL A 184 19.61 -16.16 8.47
C VAL A 184 19.73 -16.71 7.05
N GLY A 185 19.73 -15.83 6.05
CA GLY A 185 19.92 -16.22 4.65
C GLY A 185 18.72 -15.93 3.73
N PRO A 186 18.85 -16.21 2.42
CA PRO A 186 17.88 -15.80 1.40
C PRO A 186 16.53 -16.53 1.49
N VAL A 187 16.46 -17.69 2.12
CA VAL A 187 15.23 -18.48 2.27
C VAL A 187 14.17 -17.69 3.06
N LEU A 188 14.60 -16.91 4.07
CA LEU A 188 13.68 -16.06 4.83
C LEU A 188 13.12 -14.91 4.00
N ASN A 189 13.84 -14.39 3.04
CA ASN A 189 13.30 -13.37 2.14
C ASN A 189 12.18 -13.94 1.27
N ALA A 190 12.28 -15.21 0.86
CA ALA A 190 11.18 -15.90 0.16
C ALA A 190 9.96 -16.08 1.08
N ALA A 191 10.16 -16.52 2.33
CA ALA A 191 9.09 -16.62 3.33
C ALA A 191 8.39 -15.26 3.57
N ARG A 192 9.18 -14.20 3.66
CA ARG A 192 8.66 -12.83 3.81
C ARG A 192 7.92 -12.34 2.56
N GLY A 193 8.39 -12.70 1.37
CA GLY A 193 7.72 -12.42 0.11
C GLY A 193 6.33 -13.06 0.03
N ILE A 194 6.21 -14.32 0.48
CA ILE A 194 4.93 -15.03 0.58
C ILE A 194 3.99 -14.29 1.55
N ALA A 195 4.47 -13.95 2.75
CA ALA A 195 3.70 -13.18 3.72
C ALA A 195 3.25 -11.82 3.15
N GLY A 196 4.14 -11.14 2.42
CA GLY A 196 3.84 -9.89 1.73
C GLY A 196 2.74 -10.03 0.67
N SER A 197 2.72 -11.14 -0.08
CA SER A 197 1.68 -11.43 -1.06
C SER A 197 0.31 -11.64 -0.40
N VAL A 198 0.25 -12.40 0.70
CA VAL A 198 -0.96 -12.57 1.51
C VAL A 198 -1.45 -11.22 2.03
N ASN A 199 -0.54 -10.42 2.59
CA ASN A 199 -0.88 -9.11 3.09
C ASN A 199 -1.42 -8.17 2.02
N SER A 200 -0.79 -8.14 0.83
CA SER A 200 -1.21 -7.28 -0.28
C SER A 200 -2.61 -7.64 -0.77
N ALA A 201 -2.95 -8.92 -0.82
CA ALA A 201 -4.28 -9.38 -1.22
C ALA A 201 -5.36 -8.88 -0.25
N VAL A 202 -5.10 -8.91 1.05
CA VAL A 202 -6.06 -8.49 2.09
C VAL A 202 -6.10 -6.97 2.23
N SER A 203 -4.94 -6.33 2.30
CA SER A 203 -4.83 -4.87 2.53
C SER A 203 -5.34 -4.04 1.35
N GLY A 204 -5.38 -4.62 0.14
CA GLY A 204 -5.91 -3.96 -1.05
C GLY A 204 -7.35 -3.48 -0.88
N PHE A 205 -8.19 -4.24 -0.18
CA PHE A 205 -9.59 -3.85 0.08
C PHE A 205 -9.67 -2.60 0.98
N ALA A 206 -8.91 -2.58 2.08
CA ALA A 206 -8.86 -1.43 2.97
C ALA A 206 -8.25 -0.20 2.28
N SER A 207 -7.23 -0.38 1.43
CA SER A 207 -6.61 0.68 0.67
C SER A 207 -7.58 1.34 -0.32
N ASN A 208 -8.37 0.54 -1.05
CA ASN A 208 -9.39 1.07 -1.97
C ASN A 208 -10.47 1.88 -1.22
N PHE A 209 -10.92 1.39 -0.06
CA PHE A 209 -11.83 2.13 0.81
C PHE A 209 -11.23 3.47 1.25
N MET A 210 -9.97 3.47 1.68
CA MET A 210 -9.27 4.69 2.11
C MET A 210 -9.06 5.68 0.95
N THR A 211 -8.83 5.20 -0.26
CA THR A 211 -8.73 6.05 -1.46
C THR A 211 -10.04 6.81 -1.72
N ALA A 212 -11.19 6.16 -1.50
CA ALA A 212 -12.50 6.81 -1.64
C ALA A 212 -12.81 7.78 -0.50
N LEU A 213 -12.36 7.49 0.73
CA LEU A 213 -12.64 8.30 1.92
C LEU A 213 -11.70 9.51 2.05
N GLY A 214 -10.46 9.39 1.58
CA GLY A 214 -9.42 10.39 1.75
C GLY A 214 -9.80 11.80 1.29
N PRO A 215 -10.35 11.99 0.08
CA PRO A 215 -10.81 13.29 -0.39
C PRO A 215 -11.89 13.94 0.49
N GLN A 216 -12.78 13.12 1.06
CA GLN A 216 -13.86 13.60 1.93
C GLN A 216 -13.31 14.14 3.25
N ILE A 217 -12.34 13.45 3.88
CA ILE A 217 -11.66 13.94 5.09
C ILE A 217 -10.95 15.27 4.78
N THR A 218 -10.21 15.34 3.68
CA THR A 218 -9.47 16.53 3.29
C THR A 218 -10.40 17.71 3.02
N LYS A 219 -11.51 17.47 2.31
CA LYS A 219 -12.51 18.49 1.95
C LYS A 219 -13.26 19.02 3.19
N SER A 220 -13.67 18.13 4.09
CA SER A 220 -14.35 18.53 5.34
C SER A 220 -13.43 19.35 6.24
N TYR A 221 -12.17 18.98 6.34
CA TYR A 221 -11.17 19.77 7.08
C TYR A 221 -10.97 21.16 6.43
N ALA A 222 -10.80 21.22 5.11
CA ALA A 222 -10.59 22.47 4.38
C ALA A 222 -11.80 23.42 4.43
N SER A 223 -13.03 22.89 4.52
CA SER A 223 -14.25 23.70 4.70
C SER A 223 -14.46 24.18 6.13
N GLY A 224 -13.63 23.78 7.08
CA GLY A 224 -13.76 24.15 8.51
C GLY A 224 -14.77 23.32 9.30
N ASP A 225 -15.40 22.31 8.69
CA ASP A 225 -16.32 21.40 9.39
C ASP A 225 -15.54 20.32 10.17
N MET A 226 -14.99 20.76 11.32
CA MET A 226 -14.17 19.90 12.18
C MET A 226 -14.97 18.73 12.74
N LYS A 227 -16.27 18.93 13.05
CA LYS A 227 -17.11 17.84 13.60
C LYS A 227 -17.27 16.71 12.59
N TYR A 228 -17.57 17.04 11.35
CA TYR A 228 -17.73 16.06 10.29
C TYR A 228 -16.38 15.42 9.91
N SER A 229 -15.30 16.21 9.89
CA SER A 229 -13.94 15.69 9.66
C SER A 229 -13.53 14.66 10.72
N HIS A 230 -13.75 14.96 12.01
CA HIS A 230 -13.46 14.03 13.11
C HIS A 230 -14.33 12.76 13.02
N PHE A 231 -15.61 12.91 12.71
CA PHE A 231 -16.51 11.77 12.48
C PHE A 231 -16.03 10.87 11.36
N LEU A 232 -15.61 11.43 10.22
CA LEU A 232 -15.04 10.66 9.11
C LEU A 232 -13.76 9.92 9.49
N VAL A 233 -12.87 10.55 10.28
CA VAL A 233 -11.64 9.93 10.76
C VAL A 233 -11.93 8.74 11.67
N GLU A 234 -12.82 8.90 12.67
CA GLU A 234 -13.19 7.83 13.60
C GLU A 234 -13.90 6.67 12.89
N ARG A 235 -14.91 6.97 12.06
CA ARG A 235 -15.62 5.95 11.30
C ARG A 235 -14.73 5.28 10.27
N GLY A 236 -13.93 6.07 9.54
CA GLY A 236 -13.01 5.55 8.54
C GLY A 236 -11.96 4.62 9.12
N ALA A 237 -11.39 4.93 10.29
CA ALA A 237 -10.45 4.05 10.97
C ALA A 237 -11.10 2.71 11.35
N ARG A 238 -12.32 2.74 11.94
CA ARG A 238 -13.06 1.52 12.29
C ARG A 238 -13.40 0.68 11.07
N PHE A 239 -13.99 1.28 10.04
CA PHE A 239 -14.38 0.54 8.84
C PHE A 239 -13.17 -0.02 8.08
N SER A 240 -12.06 0.72 7.98
CA SER A 240 -10.81 0.22 7.40
C SER A 240 -10.31 -1.02 8.15
N PHE A 241 -10.36 -0.98 9.49
CA PHE A 241 -10.00 -2.13 10.34
C PHE A 241 -10.97 -3.30 10.13
N TYR A 242 -12.28 -3.07 10.10
CA TYR A 242 -13.26 -4.14 9.93
C TYR A 242 -13.18 -4.82 8.56
N ILE A 243 -12.98 -4.06 7.49
CA ILE A 243 -12.76 -4.62 6.15
C ILE A 243 -11.55 -5.55 6.17
N LEU A 244 -10.47 -5.12 6.80
CA LEU A 244 -9.26 -5.92 6.90
C LEU A 244 -9.46 -7.14 7.81
N LEU A 245 -10.14 -6.97 8.94
CA LEU A 245 -10.45 -8.05 9.90
C LEU A 245 -11.30 -9.15 9.27
N PHE A 246 -12.27 -8.78 8.44
CA PHE A 246 -13.16 -9.68 7.73
C PHE A 246 -12.39 -10.74 6.91
N PHE A 247 -11.31 -10.32 6.25
CA PHE A 247 -10.44 -11.23 5.50
C PHE A 247 -9.33 -11.82 6.36
N ALA A 248 -8.86 -11.08 7.36
CA ALA A 248 -7.73 -11.52 8.19
C ALA A 248 -8.07 -12.68 9.11
N ILE A 249 -9.24 -12.70 9.77
CA ILE A 249 -9.60 -13.79 10.71
C ILE A 249 -9.55 -15.17 10.06
N PRO A 250 -10.24 -15.44 8.94
CA PRO A 250 -10.18 -16.77 8.33
C PRO A 250 -8.77 -17.16 7.89
N ILE A 251 -7.99 -16.20 7.36
CA ILE A 251 -6.61 -16.46 6.93
C ILE A 251 -5.70 -16.70 8.15
N LEU A 252 -5.86 -15.95 9.24
CA LEU A 252 -5.08 -16.15 10.48
C LEU A 252 -5.31 -17.52 11.10
N LEU A 253 -6.55 -18.02 11.09
CA LEU A 253 -6.90 -19.33 11.65
C LEU A 253 -6.44 -20.47 10.72
N GLU A 254 -6.67 -20.34 9.42
CA GLU A 254 -6.40 -21.38 8.42
C GLU A 254 -5.17 -21.08 7.56
N THR A 255 -4.18 -20.31 8.10
CA THR A 255 -2.96 -19.91 7.36
C THR A 255 -2.25 -21.11 6.75
N GLU A 256 -2.10 -22.19 7.52
CA GLU A 256 -1.44 -23.41 7.06
C GLU A 256 -2.16 -24.04 5.86
N PHE A 257 -3.48 -24.14 5.93
CA PHE A 257 -4.29 -24.69 4.85
C PHE A 257 -4.20 -23.81 3.60
N VAL A 258 -4.32 -22.50 3.76
CA VAL A 258 -4.22 -21.53 2.65
C VAL A 258 -2.87 -21.64 1.96
N LEU A 259 -1.77 -21.64 2.71
CA LEU A 259 -0.42 -21.76 2.14
C LEU A 259 -0.19 -23.11 1.47
N THR A 260 -0.69 -24.20 2.05
CA THR A 260 -0.57 -25.55 1.48
C THR A 260 -1.34 -25.68 0.16
N VAL A 261 -2.54 -25.15 0.08
CA VAL A 261 -3.34 -25.17 -1.16
C VAL A 261 -2.73 -24.27 -2.24
N TRP A 262 -2.21 -23.11 -1.85
CA TRP A 262 -1.65 -22.16 -2.80
C TRP A 262 -0.28 -22.57 -3.33
N LEU A 263 0.65 -22.96 -2.43
CA LEU A 263 2.08 -23.16 -2.77
C LEU A 263 2.51 -24.62 -2.74
N LYS A 264 1.69 -25.54 -2.17
CA LYS A 264 2.03 -26.95 -1.87
C LYS A 264 3.22 -27.07 -0.90
N GLN A 265 4.34 -26.43 -1.21
CA GLN A 265 5.53 -26.35 -0.35
C GLN A 265 5.92 -24.88 -0.16
N TYR A 266 6.24 -24.49 1.05
CA TYR A 266 6.66 -23.13 1.39
C TYR A 266 7.81 -23.18 2.42
N PRO A 267 8.69 -22.16 2.43
CA PRO A 267 9.79 -22.07 3.37
C PRO A 267 9.32 -22.03 4.83
N ASP A 268 10.18 -22.51 5.73
CA ASP A 268 9.98 -22.34 7.17
C ASP A 268 9.75 -20.87 7.52
N HIS A 269 9.07 -20.61 8.61
CA HIS A 269 8.63 -19.28 9.07
C HIS A 269 7.58 -18.56 8.21
N SER A 270 7.25 -19.04 6.99
CA SER A 270 6.24 -18.39 6.13
C SER A 270 4.89 -18.26 6.81
N LEU A 271 4.47 -19.28 7.58
CA LEU A 271 3.21 -19.31 8.31
C LEU A 271 3.17 -18.22 9.38
N ASN A 272 4.20 -18.14 10.22
CA ASN A 272 4.29 -17.15 11.29
C ASN A 272 4.41 -15.73 10.72
N PHE A 273 5.18 -15.55 9.66
CA PHE A 273 5.31 -14.25 8.97
C PHE A 273 3.99 -13.80 8.38
N ALA A 274 3.22 -14.69 7.74
CA ALA A 274 1.90 -14.36 7.20
C ALA A 274 0.92 -13.94 8.30
N ARG A 275 0.91 -14.62 9.46
CA ARG A 275 0.10 -14.23 10.61
C ARG A 275 0.51 -12.87 11.18
N LEU A 276 1.79 -12.66 11.41
CA LEU A 276 2.30 -11.44 12.03
C LEU A 276 2.15 -10.22 11.13
N VAL A 277 2.32 -10.37 9.81
CA VAL A 277 2.11 -9.24 8.89
C VAL A 277 0.64 -8.82 8.82
N LEU A 278 -0.31 -9.74 8.91
CA LEU A 278 -1.73 -9.40 8.97
C LEU A 278 -2.08 -8.65 10.27
N ILE A 279 -1.51 -9.07 11.42
CA ILE A 279 -1.67 -8.34 12.69
C ILE A 279 -1.07 -6.93 12.58
N LEU A 280 0.13 -6.80 12.01
CA LEU A 280 0.75 -5.50 11.77
C LEU A 280 -0.14 -4.60 10.90
N SER A 281 -0.71 -5.14 9.83
CA SER A 281 -1.58 -4.39 8.92
C SER A 281 -2.91 -3.96 9.57
N LEU A 282 -3.48 -4.78 10.45
CA LEU A 282 -4.63 -4.39 11.27
C LEU A 282 -4.31 -3.16 12.12
N ILE A 283 -3.15 -3.12 12.77
CA ILE A 283 -2.71 -1.97 13.57
C ILE A 283 -2.43 -0.75 12.70
N ASP A 284 -1.73 -0.93 11.58
CA ASP A 284 -1.42 0.15 10.64
C ASP A 284 -2.69 0.77 10.03
N SER A 285 -3.75 -0.03 9.81
CA SER A 285 -5.03 0.44 9.26
C SER A 285 -5.69 1.53 10.10
N LEU A 286 -5.55 1.48 11.42
CA LEU A 286 -6.07 2.50 12.35
C LEU A 286 -5.37 3.86 12.18
N SER A 287 -4.17 3.85 11.64
CA SER A 287 -3.37 5.07 11.43
C SER A 287 -3.69 5.80 10.11
N ASN A 288 -4.28 5.13 9.12
CA ASN A 288 -4.45 5.68 7.76
C ASN A 288 -5.26 6.98 7.74
N THR A 289 -6.38 7.04 8.46
CA THR A 289 -7.21 8.25 8.54
C THR A 289 -6.53 9.39 9.26
N LEU A 290 -5.71 9.08 10.28
CA LEU A 290 -4.91 10.08 11.01
C LEU A 290 -3.84 10.70 10.09
N ILE A 291 -3.21 9.88 9.23
CA ILE A 291 -2.24 10.35 8.22
C ILE A 291 -2.92 11.32 7.25
N ILE A 292 -4.10 10.96 6.75
CA ILE A 292 -4.86 11.81 5.82
C ILE A 292 -5.24 13.14 6.48
N LEU A 293 -5.78 13.11 7.72
CA LEU A 293 -6.13 14.33 8.44
C LEU A 293 -4.90 15.20 8.71
N GLN A 294 -3.76 14.61 9.11
CA GLN A 294 -2.52 15.35 9.32
C GLN A 294 -2.02 16.01 8.03
N ASN A 295 -2.09 15.29 6.90
CA ASN A 295 -1.72 15.83 5.59
C ASN A 295 -2.64 16.99 5.18
N ALA A 296 -3.95 16.90 5.48
CA ALA A 296 -4.92 17.96 5.21
C ALA A 296 -4.62 19.26 5.97
N THR A 297 -3.94 19.17 7.14
CA THR A 297 -3.52 20.38 7.89
C THR A 297 -2.39 21.16 7.21
N GLY A 298 -1.66 20.58 6.27
CA GLY A 298 -0.45 21.14 5.66
C GLY A 298 0.78 21.22 6.60
N LYS A 299 0.61 21.03 7.90
CA LYS A 299 1.68 21.13 8.91
C LYS A 299 2.41 19.80 9.08
N ILE A 300 3.10 19.33 8.03
CA ILE A 300 3.64 17.97 7.98
C ILE A 300 5.12 17.84 8.39
N ARG A 301 5.89 18.93 8.39
CA ARG A 301 7.35 18.89 8.63
C ARG A 301 7.72 18.16 9.92
N ASN A 302 7.27 18.65 11.07
CA ASN A 302 7.62 18.07 12.38
C ASN A 302 7.01 16.68 12.57
N TYR A 303 5.83 16.48 12.00
CA TYR A 303 5.16 15.18 11.96
C TYR A 303 6.01 14.13 11.22
N GLN A 304 6.45 14.43 10.00
CA GLN A 304 7.27 13.51 9.21
C GLN A 304 8.63 13.24 9.85
N LEU A 305 9.26 14.25 10.46
CA LEU A 305 10.51 14.05 11.18
C LEU A 305 10.34 13.09 12.36
N VAL A 306 9.36 13.32 13.24
CA VAL A 306 9.17 12.48 14.44
C VAL A 306 8.70 11.08 14.04
N VAL A 307 7.64 10.95 13.26
CA VAL A 307 7.10 9.64 12.86
C VAL A 307 8.09 8.88 11.98
N GLY A 308 8.77 9.57 11.05
CA GLY A 308 9.83 8.97 10.23
C GLY A 308 11.00 8.45 11.07
N SER A 309 11.44 9.21 12.08
CA SER A 309 12.48 8.73 13.00
C SER A 309 12.03 7.50 13.80
N ILE A 310 10.79 7.46 14.29
CA ILE A 310 10.24 6.28 14.98
C ILE A 310 10.20 5.07 14.03
N LEU A 311 9.76 5.26 12.77
CA LEU A 311 9.76 4.20 11.77
C LEU A 311 11.17 3.66 11.48
N LEU A 312 12.17 4.53 11.41
CA LEU A 312 13.56 4.12 11.19
C LEU A 312 14.14 3.34 12.36
N LEU A 313 13.65 3.52 13.60
CA LEU A 313 14.06 2.69 14.75
C LEU A 313 13.77 1.20 14.56
N ASN A 314 12.86 0.84 13.66
CA ASN A 314 12.60 -0.57 13.33
C ASN A 314 13.87 -1.31 12.89
N PHE A 315 14.74 -0.66 12.11
CA PHE A 315 15.98 -1.27 11.63
C PHE A 315 16.98 -1.58 12.75
N PRO A 316 17.42 -0.61 13.57
CA PRO A 316 18.38 -0.90 14.67
C PRO A 316 17.80 -1.81 15.75
N LEU A 317 16.51 -1.71 16.08
CA LEU A 317 15.88 -2.62 17.04
C LEU A 317 15.83 -4.05 16.52
N SER A 318 15.46 -4.24 15.23
CA SER A 318 15.48 -5.56 14.59
C SER A 318 16.89 -6.12 14.48
N TYR A 319 17.91 -5.30 14.22
CA TYR A 319 19.31 -5.73 14.27
C TYR A 319 19.68 -6.25 15.65
N VAL A 320 19.32 -5.55 16.72
CA VAL A 320 19.62 -5.97 18.10
C VAL A 320 18.97 -7.30 18.43
N VAL A 321 17.66 -7.49 18.15
CA VAL A 321 16.96 -8.72 18.49
C VAL A 321 17.50 -9.93 17.72
N LEU A 322 17.90 -9.76 16.45
CA LEU A 322 18.54 -10.80 15.65
C LEU A 322 19.95 -11.10 16.14
N LYS A 323 20.72 -10.08 16.55
CA LYS A 323 22.09 -10.26 17.08
C LYS A 323 22.10 -11.00 18.41
N ILE A 324 21.06 -10.85 19.25
CA ILE A 324 20.90 -11.59 20.52
C ILE A 324 20.50 -13.06 20.25
N GLY A 325 20.17 -13.42 19.00
CA GLY A 325 19.79 -14.79 18.62
C GLY A 325 18.28 -15.08 18.76
N LEU A 326 17.44 -14.08 18.83
CA LEU A 326 15.99 -14.28 18.83
C LEU A 326 15.51 -14.76 17.45
N ALA A 327 14.40 -15.49 17.46
CA ALA A 327 13.79 -15.99 16.23
C ALA A 327 13.47 -14.88 15.21
N PRO A 328 13.51 -15.14 13.90
CA PRO A 328 13.26 -14.14 12.85
C PRO A 328 11.92 -13.42 12.97
N GLU A 329 10.92 -14.06 13.56
CA GLU A 329 9.60 -13.49 13.86
C GLU A 329 9.68 -12.26 14.78
N SER A 330 10.72 -12.15 15.61
CA SER A 330 10.95 -11.00 16.49
C SER A 330 11.01 -9.68 15.74
N THR A 331 11.42 -9.68 14.46
CA THR A 331 11.42 -8.49 13.61
C THR A 331 10.02 -7.94 13.38
N TYR A 332 9.01 -8.81 13.26
CA TYR A 332 7.61 -8.39 13.17
C TYR A 332 7.06 -7.89 14.51
N ILE A 333 7.48 -8.48 15.65
CA ILE A 333 7.11 -7.99 16.98
C ILE A 333 7.66 -6.57 17.19
N VAL A 334 8.90 -6.32 16.78
CA VAL A 334 9.48 -4.97 16.75
C VAL A 334 8.67 -4.04 15.86
N ALA A 335 8.32 -4.48 14.64
CA ALA A 335 7.52 -3.68 13.71
C ALA A 335 6.13 -3.32 14.28
N ILE A 336 5.46 -4.25 14.96
CA ILE A 336 4.19 -4.03 15.66
C ILE A 336 4.35 -2.99 16.78
N SER A 337 5.40 -3.12 17.59
CA SER A 337 5.69 -2.17 18.68
C SER A 337 5.94 -0.76 18.12
N VAL A 338 6.73 -0.66 17.06
CA VAL A 338 7.00 0.60 16.35
C VAL A 338 5.72 1.17 15.74
N ALA A 339 4.85 0.35 15.16
CA ALA A 339 3.56 0.80 14.60
C ALA A 339 2.64 1.39 15.67
N ILE A 340 2.59 0.77 16.87
CA ILE A 340 1.82 1.30 18.01
C ILE A 340 2.40 2.64 18.47
N CYS A 341 3.72 2.76 18.61
CA CYS A 341 4.39 4.02 18.93
C CYS A 341 4.09 5.11 17.88
N CYS A 342 4.12 4.76 16.60
CA CYS A 342 3.75 5.66 15.51
C CYS A 342 2.29 6.09 15.58
N MET A 343 1.36 5.19 15.90
CA MET A 343 -0.06 5.52 16.09
C MET A 343 -0.25 6.54 17.21
N ILE A 344 0.41 6.34 18.33
CA ILE A 344 0.35 7.29 19.48
C ILE A 344 0.93 8.66 19.07
N ALA A 345 2.09 8.67 18.41
CA ALA A 345 2.70 9.91 17.92
C ALA A 345 1.76 10.64 16.94
N ARG A 346 1.14 9.92 15.99
CA ARG A 346 0.16 10.46 15.06
C ARG A 346 -1.03 11.10 15.77
N LEU A 347 -1.60 10.42 16.77
CA LEU A 347 -2.68 10.97 17.60
C LEU A 347 -2.29 12.27 18.29
N MET A 348 -1.06 12.33 18.86
CA MET A 348 -0.54 13.55 19.49
C MET A 348 -0.42 14.72 18.49
N PHE A 349 0.06 14.45 17.27
CA PHE A 349 0.19 15.47 16.25
C PHE A 349 -1.17 15.97 15.76
N VAL A 350 -2.12 15.07 15.49
CA VAL A 350 -3.47 15.43 15.02
C VAL A 350 -4.25 16.16 16.11
N ARG A 351 -4.08 15.78 17.40
CA ARG A 351 -4.62 16.53 18.54
C ARG A 351 -4.15 17.99 18.53
N LYS A 352 -2.86 18.21 18.29
CA LYS A 352 -2.26 19.56 18.28
C LYS A 352 -2.59 20.37 17.03
N SER A 353 -2.67 19.73 15.86
CA SER A 353 -2.82 20.41 14.55
C SER A 353 -4.26 20.59 14.13
N ALA A 354 -5.16 19.66 14.46
CA ALA A 354 -6.57 19.63 14.07
C ALA A 354 -7.54 19.57 15.27
N MET A 355 -7.06 19.78 16.51
CA MET A 355 -7.86 19.69 17.73
C MET A 355 -8.65 18.37 17.86
N PHE A 356 -8.07 17.29 17.35
CA PHE A 356 -8.73 15.99 17.30
C PHE A 356 -8.87 15.37 18.70
N PRO A 357 -10.03 14.83 19.10
CA PRO A 357 -10.30 14.31 20.42
C PRO A 357 -9.65 12.92 20.62
N MET A 358 -8.41 12.88 21.10
CA MET A 358 -7.63 11.64 21.27
C MET A 358 -8.32 10.63 22.20
N GLU A 359 -8.93 11.07 23.30
CA GLU A 359 -9.61 10.19 24.25
C GLU A 359 -10.83 9.51 23.64
N GLU A 360 -11.58 10.26 22.81
CA GLU A 360 -12.72 9.70 22.09
C GLU A 360 -12.27 8.65 21.06
N PHE A 361 -11.17 8.92 20.37
CA PHE A 361 -10.61 7.94 19.42
C PHE A 361 -10.19 6.65 20.14
N LEU A 362 -9.52 6.75 21.28
CA LEU A 362 -9.13 5.56 22.04
C LEU A 362 -10.37 4.77 22.49
N ARG A 363 -11.40 5.45 22.98
CA ARG A 363 -12.62 4.81 23.47
C ARG A 363 -13.50 4.28 22.33
N LYS A 364 -13.79 5.14 21.34
CA LYS A 364 -14.74 4.83 20.27
C LYS A 364 -14.13 3.99 19.13
N VAL A 365 -12.81 4.04 18.94
CA VAL A 365 -12.13 3.30 17.87
C VAL A 365 -11.35 2.14 18.47
N VAL A 366 -10.31 2.40 19.27
CA VAL A 366 -9.39 1.35 19.72
C VAL A 366 -10.09 0.30 20.58
N LEU A 367 -10.83 0.71 21.61
CA LEU A 367 -11.56 -0.25 22.46
C LEU A 367 -12.66 -0.98 21.68
N ASN A 368 -13.33 -0.29 20.76
CA ASN A 368 -14.39 -0.88 19.96
C ASN A 368 -13.83 -1.97 19.00
N VAL A 369 -12.74 -1.70 18.27
CA VAL A 369 -12.14 -2.70 17.37
C VAL A 369 -11.58 -3.90 18.14
N ILE A 370 -11.09 -3.71 19.36
CA ILE A 370 -10.68 -4.83 20.23
C ILE A 370 -11.89 -5.67 20.63
N ALA A 371 -12.99 -5.04 21.05
CA ALA A 371 -14.21 -5.74 21.43
C ALA A 371 -14.80 -6.52 20.22
N VAL A 372 -14.87 -5.90 19.06
CA VAL A 372 -15.33 -6.57 17.82
C VAL A 372 -14.42 -7.74 17.46
N THR A 373 -13.10 -7.57 17.58
CA THR A 373 -12.14 -8.65 17.26
C THR A 373 -12.33 -9.84 18.19
N ILE A 374 -12.47 -9.59 19.50
CA ILE A 374 -12.71 -10.65 20.50
C ILE A 374 -14.02 -11.38 20.18
N CYS A 375 -15.12 -10.65 19.96
CA CYS A 375 -16.41 -11.26 19.63
C CYS A 375 -16.36 -12.06 18.32
N ALA A 376 -15.69 -11.55 17.30
CA ALA A 376 -15.60 -12.16 15.99
C ALA A 376 -14.76 -13.45 15.96
N ILE A 377 -13.72 -13.56 16.81
CA ILE A 377 -12.78 -14.69 16.77
C ILE A 377 -13.23 -15.90 17.60
N ILE A 378 -14.08 -15.72 18.62
CA ILE A 378 -14.41 -16.77 19.59
C ILE A 378 -14.98 -18.03 18.91
N LEU A 379 -16.04 -17.87 18.13
CA LEU A 379 -16.72 -18.99 17.48
C LEU A 379 -15.86 -19.66 16.39
N PRO A 380 -15.24 -18.92 15.44
CA PRO A 380 -14.36 -19.54 14.45
C PRO A 380 -13.16 -20.26 15.08
N PHE A 381 -12.58 -19.71 16.14
CA PHE A 381 -11.46 -20.33 16.84
C PHE A 381 -11.87 -21.63 17.55
N ALA A 382 -13.05 -21.69 18.15
CA ALA A 382 -13.58 -22.90 18.74
C ALA A 382 -13.78 -23.99 17.68
N LEU A 383 -14.38 -23.65 16.54
CA LEU A 383 -14.57 -24.58 15.41
C LEU A 383 -13.25 -25.04 14.79
N HIS A 384 -12.28 -24.14 14.67
CA HIS A 384 -10.94 -24.49 14.20
C HIS A 384 -10.25 -25.56 15.06
N LYS A 385 -10.49 -25.55 16.39
CA LYS A 385 -9.92 -26.55 17.30
C LYS A 385 -10.66 -27.89 17.29
N VAL A 386 -11.98 -27.91 17.01
CA VAL A 386 -12.81 -29.08 17.08
C VAL A 386 -12.81 -29.86 15.77
N LEU A 387 -12.76 -29.17 14.63
CA LEU A 387 -12.87 -29.80 13.34
C LEU A 387 -11.54 -30.39 12.85
N PRO A 388 -11.53 -31.55 12.18
CA PRO A 388 -10.32 -32.14 11.61
C PRO A 388 -9.76 -31.29 10.48
N TYR A 389 -8.45 -31.30 10.32
CA TYR A 389 -7.77 -30.60 9.23
C TYR A 389 -8.28 -31.05 7.85
N GLY A 390 -8.67 -30.08 7.01
CA GLY A 390 -9.16 -30.37 5.66
C GLY A 390 -10.05 -29.27 5.09
N TRP A 391 -10.61 -29.55 3.92
CA TRP A 391 -11.51 -28.61 3.22
C TRP A 391 -12.76 -28.27 4.02
N GLU A 392 -13.31 -29.22 4.74
CA GLU A 392 -14.50 -28.99 5.59
C GLU A 392 -14.21 -27.96 6.68
N ARG A 393 -13.09 -28.10 7.39
CA ARG A 393 -12.67 -27.13 8.41
C ARG A 393 -12.46 -25.75 7.79
N PHE A 394 -11.74 -25.68 6.67
CA PHE A 394 -11.47 -24.41 5.99
C PHE A 394 -12.77 -23.69 5.60
N LEU A 395 -13.72 -24.39 5.00
CA LEU A 395 -15.01 -23.80 4.60
C LEU A 395 -15.85 -23.40 5.80
N VAL A 396 -15.97 -24.24 6.81
CA VAL A 396 -16.78 -23.95 8.01
C VAL A 396 -16.16 -22.79 8.80
N VAL A 397 -14.85 -22.82 9.05
CA VAL A 397 -14.14 -21.74 9.76
C VAL A 397 -14.17 -20.45 8.94
N GLY A 398 -14.00 -20.52 7.62
CA GLY A 398 -14.11 -19.38 6.73
C GLY A 398 -15.48 -18.72 6.77
N LEU A 399 -16.54 -19.49 6.55
CA LEU A 399 -17.92 -18.99 6.57
C LEU A 399 -18.32 -18.45 7.95
N THR A 400 -17.99 -19.17 9.03
CA THR A 400 -18.28 -18.72 10.39
C THR A 400 -17.49 -17.46 10.76
N SER A 401 -16.25 -17.30 10.29
CA SER A 401 -15.45 -16.08 10.48
C SER A 401 -16.13 -14.88 9.82
N VAL A 402 -16.60 -15.04 8.59
CA VAL A 402 -17.31 -14.00 7.84
C VAL A 402 -18.61 -13.61 8.55
N ILE A 403 -19.42 -14.59 8.94
CA ILE A 403 -20.70 -14.36 9.64
C ILE A 403 -20.46 -13.72 11.01
N ALA A 404 -19.56 -14.29 11.81
CA ALA A 404 -19.24 -13.78 13.16
C ALA A 404 -18.69 -12.34 13.11
N THR A 405 -17.80 -12.04 12.15
CA THR A 405 -17.27 -10.68 11.97
C THR A 405 -18.39 -9.71 11.58
N THR A 406 -19.27 -10.11 10.64
CA THR A 406 -20.40 -9.27 10.22
C THR A 406 -21.34 -8.98 11.39
N ILE A 407 -21.70 -10.01 12.17
CA ILE A 407 -22.54 -9.87 13.36
C ILE A 407 -21.86 -8.98 14.41
N ALA A 408 -20.59 -9.22 14.71
CA ALA A 408 -19.84 -8.42 15.68
C ALA A 408 -19.75 -6.94 15.27
N VAL A 409 -19.55 -6.66 13.98
CA VAL A 409 -19.53 -5.28 13.44
C VAL A 409 -20.90 -4.63 13.57
N LEU A 410 -21.99 -5.33 13.26
CA LEU A 410 -23.36 -4.76 13.33
C LEU A 410 -23.81 -4.49 14.76
N PHE A 411 -23.51 -5.37 15.72
CA PHE A 411 -24.02 -5.24 17.10
C PHE A 411 -23.06 -4.51 18.06
N VAL A 412 -21.76 -4.57 17.81
CA VAL A 412 -20.73 -4.00 18.68
C VAL A 412 -19.99 -2.86 17.99
N GLY A 413 -19.82 -2.92 16.67
CA GLY A 413 -19.01 -2.00 15.87
C GLY A 413 -19.76 -0.74 15.41
N CYS A 414 -21.06 -0.78 15.26
CA CYS A 414 -21.92 0.35 14.90
C CYS A 414 -22.56 0.96 16.13
#